data_ae0138950cee4b47fe4f9eb097c3f42d
#
_entry.id   ae0138950cee4b47fe4f9eb097c3f42d
#
_cell.length_a   1.000
_cell.length_b   1.000
_cell.length_c   1.000
_cell.angle_alpha   90.00
_cell.angle_beta   90.00
_cell.angle_gamma   90.00
#
_symmetry.space_group_name_H-M   'P 1'
#
loop_
_entity.id
_entity.type
_entity.pdbx_description
1 polymer ?
#
loop_
_entity_poly.entity_id
_entity_poly.type
_entity_poly.pdbx_seq_one_letter_code
_entity_poly.pdbx_strand_id
1 'polypeptide(L)'
;PNEISILVVILCVLGLVSLPIEQYPNIAPPTIMVRAAYTGANSETVLNSVLAPLEEQINGVEGMTYMTSSATNDGSASITVFFKQGMDADMCQVNVQNRVSQASALLPAEVTKAGVQVMKRQSSTVILFGLTADDDRYDDEFLANYANINVVPAIKRVSGVGECQCFSQKDYTMRLWIDPVKMKSYGLIPTDLTGVLAQQNIEAAPGSVGENSDNAYQYTFRYKGRLKT
;
A
#
# COMPACT_ATOMS: atom_id res chain seq x y z
N PRO A 1 -26.09 -4.39 -55.65
CA PRO A 1 -26.59 -4.93 -54.40
C PRO A 1 -25.47 -5.59 -53.60
N ASN A 2 -24.53 -6.32 -54.25
CA ASN A 2 -23.48 -7.06 -53.54
C ASN A 2 -22.44 -6.18 -52.81
N GLU A 3 -22.12 -5.01 -53.35
CA GLU A 3 -21.13 -4.10 -52.75
C GLU A 3 -21.63 -3.54 -51.41
N ILE A 4 -22.91 -3.21 -51.33
CA ILE A 4 -23.52 -2.73 -50.08
C ILE A 4 -23.51 -3.85 -48.99
N SER A 5 -23.79 -5.10 -49.41
CA SER A 5 -23.76 -6.24 -48.47
C SER A 5 -22.35 -6.50 -47.98
N ILE A 6 -21.32 -6.39 -48.79
CA ILE A 6 -19.92 -6.53 -48.41
C ILE A 6 -19.51 -5.41 -47.43
N LEU A 7 -19.91 -4.18 -47.70
CA LEU A 7 -19.62 -3.03 -46.85
C LEU A 7 -20.26 -3.17 -45.47
N VAL A 8 -21.52 -3.66 -45.41
CA VAL A 8 -22.23 -3.94 -44.14
C VAL A 8 -21.53 -5.04 -43.35
N VAL A 9 -21.10 -6.12 -44.02
CA VAL A 9 -20.37 -7.22 -43.35
C VAL A 9 -19.04 -6.71 -42.76
N ILE A 10 -18.28 -5.90 -43.51
CA ILE A 10 -17.02 -5.30 -43.04
C ILE A 10 -17.29 -4.42 -41.81
N LEU A 11 -18.34 -3.59 -41.84
CA LEU A 11 -18.73 -2.71 -40.75
C LEU A 11 -19.14 -3.51 -39.48
N CYS A 12 -19.89 -4.61 -39.71
CA CYS A 12 -20.24 -5.52 -38.59
C CYS A 12 -19.02 -6.21 -37.96
N VAL A 13 -18.08 -6.67 -38.79
CA VAL A 13 -16.83 -7.30 -38.30
C VAL A 13 -15.96 -6.29 -37.55
N LEU A 14 -15.80 -5.08 -38.09
CA LEU A 14 -15.08 -4.00 -37.42
C LEU A 14 -15.75 -3.63 -36.07
N GLY A 15 -17.08 -3.52 -36.06
CA GLY A 15 -17.86 -3.29 -34.84
C GLY A 15 -17.66 -4.41 -33.80
N LEU A 16 -17.68 -5.67 -34.23
CA LEU A 16 -17.49 -6.83 -33.34
C LEU A 16 -16.10 -6.86 -32.71
N VAL A 17 -15.06 -6.52 -33.47
CA VAL A 17 -13.66 -6.50 -33.00
C VAL A 17 -13.40 -5.30 -32.08
N SER A 18 -14.11 -4.18 -32.28
CA SER A 18 -13.92 -2.97 -31.47
C SER A 18 -14.76 -2.94 -30.19
N LEU A 19 -15.72 -3.86 -30.02
CA LEU A 19 -16.51 -3.94 -28.79
C LEU A 19 -15.67 -4.47 -27.64
N PRO A 20 -15.60 -3.75 -26.50
CA PRO A 20 -14.95 -4.29 -25.30
C PRO A 20 -15.72 -5.50 -24.79
N ILE A 21 -15.02 -6.61 -24.57
CA ILE A 21 -15.59 -7.83 -24.00
C ILE A 21 -15.46 -7.72 -22.49
N GLU A 22 -16.55 -7.43 -21.81
CA GLU A 22 -16.64 -7.42 -20.35
C GLU A 22 -17.63 -8.51 -19.91
N GLN A 23 -17.30 -9.20 -18.82
CA GLN A 23 -18.17 -10.24 -18.25
C GLN A 23 -19.47 -9.66 -17.68
N TYR A 24 -19.40 -8.45 -17.15
CA TYR A 24 -20.54 -7.67 -16.65
C TYR A 24 -20.44 -6.24 -17.11
N PRO A 25 -21.57 -5.56 -17.38
CA PRO A 25 -21.57 -4.15 -17.69
C PRO A 25 -20.92 -3.35 -16.53
N ASN A 26 -20.08 -2.38 -16.86
CA ASN A 26 -19.41 -1.53 -15.88
C ASN A 26 -20.40 -0.51 -15.30
N ILE A 27 -21.38 -1.01 -14.53
CA ILE A 27 -22.50 -0.24 -13.93
C ILE A 27 -22.13 0.24 -12.52
N ALA A 28 -21.10 -0.35 -11.91
CA ALA A 28 -20.71 0.01 -10.56
C ALA A 28 -20.04 1.40 -10.54
N PRO A 29 -20.52 2.31 -9.67
CA PRO A 29 -19.89 3.62 -9.51
C PRO A 29 -18.46 3.44 -8.96
N PRO A 30 -17.51 4.29 -9.38
CA PRO A 30 -16.16 4.24 -8.86
C PRO A 30 -16.16 4.39 -7.33
N THR A 31 -15.37 3.57 -6.69
CA THR A 31 -15.25 3.56 -5.22
C THR A 31 -13.78 3.64 -4.84
N ILE A 32 -13.44 4.61 -4.02
CA ILE A 32 -12.07 4.81 -3.52
C ILE A 32 -12.03 4.47 -2.04
N MET A 33 -11.05 3.66 -1.65
CA MET A 33 -10.82 3.28 -0.26
C MET A 33 -9.56 3.97 0.26
N VAL A 34 -9.70 4.61 1.41
CA VAL A 34 -8.61 5.21 2.18
C VAL A 34 -8.38 4.35 3.41
N ARG A 35 -7.16 3.93 3.66
CA ARG A 35 -6.77 3.14 4.83
C ARG A 35 -5.67 3.84 5.59
N ALA A 36 -5.80 3.85 6.91
CA ALA A 36 -4.80 4.33 7.83
C ALA A 36 -4.69 3.37 9.02
N ALA A 37 -3.53 3.34 9.66
CA ALA A 37 -3.31 2.53 10.86
C ALA A 37 -2.73 3.41 11.98
N TYR A 38 -3.38 3.38 13.13
CA TYR A 38 -2.90 3.99 14.36
C TYR A 38 -2.67 2.90 15.41
N THR A 39 -1.52 2.26 15.31
CA THR A 39 -1.18 1.09 16.12
C THR A 39 -1.23 1.41 17.62
N GLY A 40 -2.01 0.63 18.37
CA GLY A 40 -2.17 0.78 19.82
C GLY A 40 -3.30 1.74 20.24
N ALA A 41 -3.98 2.38 19.30
CA ALA A 41 -5.16 3.21 19.58
C ALA A 41 -6.44 2.37 19.61
N ASN A 42 -7.39 2.77 20.44
CA ASN A 42 -8.75 2.22 20.43
C ASN A 42 -9.59 2.89 19.33
N SER A 43 -10.76 2.33 19.03
CA SER A 43 -11.65 2.82 17.97
C SER A 43 -12.09 4.26 18.17
N GLU A 44 -12.31 4.71 19.41
CA GLU A 44 -12.71 6.09 19.71
C GLU A 44 -11.58 7.07 19.43
N THR A 45 -10.35 6.74 19.81
CA THR A 45 -9.16 7.56 19.48
C THR A 45 -8.93 7.60 17.98
N VAL A 46 -9.06 6.47 17.28
CA VAL A 46 -8.96 6.41 15.82
C VAL A 46 -10.02 7.27 15.16
N LEU A 47 -11.27 7.22 15.63
CA LEU A 47 -12.36 8.03 15.12
C LEU A 47 -12.04 9.54 15.23
N ASN A 48 -11.66 10.00 16.42
CA ASN A 48 -11.48 11.42 16.68
C ASN A 48 -10.15 11.98 16.10
N SER A 49 -9.07 11.19 16.13
CA SER A 49 -7.74 11.69 15.75
C SER A 49 -7.34 11.38 14.30
N VAL A 50 -7.99 10.41 13.67
CA VAL A 50 -7.64 9.98 12.31
C VAL A 50 -8.80 10.15 11.34
N LEU A 51 -9.96 9.56 11.65
CA LEU A 51 -11.10 9.60 10.73
C LEU A 51 -11.69 11.00 10.60
N ALA A 52 -11.95 11.69 11.70
CA ALA A 52 -12.58 13.02 11.66
C ALA A 52 -11.79 14.04 10.80
N PRO A 53 -10.47 14.21 10.96
CA PRO A 53 -9.70 15.10 10.09
C PRO A 53 -9.66 14.65 8.63
N LEU A 54 -9.61 13.32 8.37
CA LEU A 54 -9.63 12.80 7.01
C LEU A 54 -11.00 13.02 6.35
N GLU A 55 -12.08 12.74 7.06
CA GLU A 55 -13.46 12.97 6.57
C GLU A 55 -13.71 14.43 6.25
N GLU A 56 -13.28 15.34 7.11
CA GLU A 56 -13.44 16.77 6.90
C GLU A 56 -12.76 17.24 5.61
N GLN A 57 -11.54 16.76 5.34
CA GLN A 57 -10.81 17.13 4.13
C GLN A 57 -11.31 16.42 2.88
N ILE A 58 -11.74 15.16 2.98
CA ILE A 58 -12.27 14.39 1.86
C ILE A 58 -13.66 14.87 1.49
N ASN A 59 -14.42 15.40 2.47
CA ASN A 59 -15.75 15.90 2.22
C ASN A 59 -15.74 17.02 1.14
N GLY A 60 -16.65 16.90 0.18
CA GLY A 60 -16.74 17.85 -0.94
C GLY A 60 -15.75 17.57 -2.08
N VAL A 61 -15.14 16.39 -2.17
CA VAL A 61 -14.43 15.96 -3.38
C VAL A 61 -15.40 15.92 -4.55
N GLU A 62 -14.97 16.41 -5.70
CA GLU A 62 -15.79 16.50 -6.90
C GLU A 62 -16.36 15.14 -7.31
N GLY A 63 -17.66 15.10 -7.52
CA GLY A 63 -18.39 13.90 -7.94
C GLY A 63 -18.65 12.89 -6.82
N MET A 64 -18.25 13.16 -5.58
CA MET A 64 -18.57 12.32 -4.43
C MET A 64 -20.09 12.33 -4.18
N THR A 65 -20.65 11.16 -3.88
CA THR A 65 -22.06 10.99 -3.52
C THR A 65 -22.21 10.89 -1.99
N TYR A 66 -21.45 10.00 -1.39
CA TYR A 66 -21.37 9.81 0.05
C TYR A 66 -20.07 9.09 0.42
N MET A 67 -19.75 9.03 1.69
CA MET A 67 -18.65 8.24 2.23
C MET A 67 -19.10 7.47 3.46
N THR A 68 -18.43 6.36 3.73
CA THR A 68 -18.62 5.55 4.93
C THR A 68 -17.27 5.32 5.58
N SER A 69 -17.24 5.41 6.91
CA SER A 69 -16.01 5.22 7.67
C SER A 69 -16.17 4.12 8.71
N SER A 70 -15.08 3.46 9.02
CA SER A 70 -15.02 2.42 10.03
C SER A 70 -13.71 2.50 10.79
N ALA A 71 -13.82 2.47 12.12
CA ALA A 71 -12.69 2.38 13.05
C ALA A 71 -12.79 1.08 13.84
N THR A 72 -11.66 0.38 14.01
CA THR A 72 -11.57 -0.86 14.76
C THR A 72 -10.66 -0.71 15.97
N ASN A 73 -10.84 -1.59 16.98
CA ASN A 73 -10.07 -1.52 18.22
C ASN A 73 -8.61 -2.00 18.08
N ASP A 74 -8.24 -2.50 16.91
CA ASP A 74 -6.85 -2.82 16.56
C ASP A 74 -6.06 -1.60 16.03
N GLY A 75 -6.71 -0.42 15.98
CA GLY A 75 -6.12 0.80 15.48
C GLY A 75 -6.27 1.00 13.98
N SER A 76 -7.04 0.17 13.27
CA SER A 76 -7.26 0.33 11.84
C SER A 76 -8.39 1.30 11.54
N ALA A 77 -8.18 2.18 10.57
CA ALA A 77 -9.14 3.13 10.04
C ALA A 77 -9.37 2.88 8.55
N SER A 78 -10.60 2.91 8.11
CA SER A 78 -10.94 2.84 6.70
C SER A 78 -12.07 3.81 6.34
N ILE A 79 -11.91 4.55 5.24
CA ILE A 79 -12.93 5.40 4.65
C ILE A 79 -13.19 4.89 3.24
N THR A 80 -14.43 4.66 2.91
CA THR A 80 -14.86 4.29 1.55
C THR A 80 -15.65 5.44 0.96
N VAL A 81 -15.14 6.01 -0.12
CA VAL A 81 -15.72 7.15 -0.83
C VAL A 81 -16.41 6.66 -2.09
N PHE A 82 -17.68 6.97 -2.26
CA PHE A 82 -18.50 6.58 -3.40
C PHE A 82 -18.73 7.78 -4.32
N PHE A 83 -18.53 7.56 -5.61
CA PHE A 83 -18.65 8.59 -6.64
C PHE A 83 -19.89 8.39 -7.52
N LYS A 84 -20.19 9.38 -8.34
CA LYS A 84 -21.25 9.26 -9.36
C LYS A 84 -20.83 8.27 -10.44
N GLN A 85 -21.80 7.57 -11.01
CA GLN A 85 -21.59 6.69 -12.14
C GLN A 85 -21.03 7.44 -13.36
N GLY A 86 -20.12 6.80 -14.09
CA GLY A 86 -19.51 7.37 -15.29
C GLY A 86 -18.31 8.28 -15.07
N MET A 87 -17.87 8.46 -13.80
CA MET A 87 -16.64 9.15 -13.49
C MET A 87 -15.41 8.24 -13.70
N ASP A 88 -14.31 8.85 -14.05
CA ASP A 88 -13.03 8.15 -14.16
C ASP A 88 -12.49 7.83 -12.75
N ALA A 89 -12.29 6.54 -12.49
CA ALA A 89 -11.79 6.05 -11.20
C ALA A 89 -10.36 6.55 -10.90
N ASP A 90 -9.53 6.77 -11.92
CA ASP A 90 -8.17 7.29 -11.75
C ASP A 90 -8.19 8.74 -11.27
N MET A 91 -9.02 9.57 -11.90
CA MET A 91 -9.22 10.95 -11.46
C MET A 91 -9.83 11.05 -10.06
N CYS A 92 -10.79 10.18 -9.75
CA CYS A 92 -11.37 10.09 -8.40
C CYS A 92 -10.29 9.76 -7.36
N GLN A 93 -9.40 8.80 -7.65
CA GLN A 93 -8.30 8.45 -6.76
C GLN A 93 -7.33 9.62 -6.55
N VAL A 94 -6.94 10.31 -7.63
CA VAL A 94 -6.05 11.47 -7.56
C VAL A 94 -6.67 12.59 -6.71
N ASN A 95 -7.95 12.87 -6.89
CA ASN A 95 -8.66 13.89 -6.13
C ASN A 95 -8.71 13.55 -4.65
N VAL A 96 -9.03 12.30 -4.29
CA VAL A 96 -9.01 11.83 -2.89
C VAL A 96 -7.59 11.88 -2.33
N GLN A 97 -6.58 11.44 -3.08
CA GLN A 97 -5.18 11.48 -2.65
C GLN A 97 -4.71 12.91 -2.33
N ASN A 98 -5.09 13.88 -3.15
CA ASN A 98 -4.78 15.29 -2.91
C ASN A 98 -5.38 15.78 -1.59
N ARG A 99 -6.63 15.42 -1.30
CA ARG A 99 -7.30 15.77 -0.04
C ARG A 99 -6.66 15.10 1.17
N VAL A 100 -6.34 13.82 1.05
CA VAL A 100 -5.62 13.05 2.09
C VAL A 100 -4.25 13.66 2.37
N SER A 101 -3.54 14.11 1.32
CA SER A 101 -2.24 14.79 1.48
C SER A 101 -2.36 16.10 2.26
N GLN A 102 -3.44 16.86 2.05
CA GLN A 102 -3.74 18.07 2.85
C GLN A 102 -4.04 17.74 4.31
N ALA A 103 -4.76 16.64 4.55
CA ALA A 103 -5.07 16.17 5.90
C ALA A 103 -3.83 15.69 6.67
N SER A 104 -2.75 15.30 6.00
CA SER A 104 -1.57 14.68 6.63
C SER A 104 -0.94 15.54 7.74
N ALA A 105 -1.04 16.86 7.65
CA ALA A 105 -0.53 17.78 8.67
C ALA A 105 -1.36 17.76 9.97
N LEU A 106 -2.60 17.28 9.91
CA LEU A 106 -3.53 17.21 11.03
C LEU A 106 -3.51 15.84 11.73
N LEU A 107 -2.85 14.85 11.12
CA LEU A 107 -2.81 13.49 11.63
C LEU A 107 -1.69 13.28 12.67
N PRO A 108 -1.87 12.35 13.62
CA PRO A 108 -0.81 11.94 14.52
C PRO A 108 0.46 11.49 13.79
N ALA A 109 1.63 11.75 14.39
CA ALA A 109 2.93 11.43 13.80
C ALA A 109 3.10 9.94 13.47
N GLU A 110 2.53 9.05 14.29
CA GLU A 110 2.55 7.59 14.10
C GLU A 110 1.79 7.19 12.83
N VAL A 111 0.63 7.80 12.60
CA VAL A 111 -0.20 7.56 11.40
C VAL A 111 0.49 8.09 10.16
N THR A 112 1.06 9.30 10.24
CA THR A 112 1.79 9.90 9.12
C THR A 112 3.05 9.09 8.78
N LYS A 113 3.74 8.54 9.77
CA LYS A 113 4.92 7.68 9.60
C LYS A 113 4.54 6.32 8.98
N ALA A 114 3.41 5.74 9.35
CA ALA A 114 2.88 4.52 8.74
C ALA A 114 2.39 4.76 7.31
N GLY A 115 1.91 5.97 7.04
CA GLY A 115 1.33 6.40 5.77
C GLY A 115 -0.15 6.09 5.64
N VAL A 116 -0.87 6.99 4.97
CA VAL A 116 -2.27 6.79 4.58
C VAL A 116 -2.31 6.28 3.15
N GLN A 117 -2.96 5.15 2.94
CA GLN A 117 -3.07 4.51 1.64
C GLN A 117 -4.40 4.86 0.98
N VAL A 118 -4.35 5.28 -0.28
CA VAL A 118 -5.54 5.55 -1.10
C VAL A 118 -5.52 4.60 -2.30
N MET A 119 -6.55 3.79 -2.42
CA MET A 119 -6.63 2.77 -3.47
C MET A 119 -8.03 2.72 -4.08
N LYS A 120 -8.10 2.34 -5.34
CA LYS A 120 -9.38 2.02 -5.99
C LYS A 120 -9.91 0.72 -5.39
N ARG A 121 -11.18 0.70 -5.01
CA ARG A 121 -11.84 -0.52 -4.63
C ARG A 121 -12.36 -1.19 -5.89
N GLN A 122 -11.66 -2.22 -6.35
CA GLN A 122 -12.18 -3.07 -7.41
C GLN A 122 -13.14 -4.09 -6.81
N SER A 123 -14.30 -4.22 -7.44
CA SER A 123 -15.38 -5.08 -6.99
C SER A 123 -15.25 -6.52 -7.48
N SER A 124 -14.35 -6.80 -8.43
CA SER A 124 -14.20 -8.13 -9.02
C SER A 124 -12.76 -8.63 -8.97
N THR A 125 -12.60 -9.82 -8.40
CA THR A 125 -11.36 -10.59 -8.51
C THR A 125 -11.40 -11.36 -9.82
N VAL A 126 -10.44 -11.12 -10.72
CA VAL A 126 -10.36 -11.79 -12.02
C VAL A 126 -9.91 -13.24 -11.86
N ILE A 127 -8.90 -13.46 -11.03
CA ILE A 127 -8.35 -14.79 -10.77
C ILE A 127 -7.84 -14.90 -9.34
N LEU A 128 -8.07 -16.04 -8.72
CA LEU A 128 -7.49 -16.44 -7.45
C LEU A 128 -6.74 -17.76 -7.68
N PHE A 129 -5.47 -17.82 -7.27
CA PHE A 129 -4.67 -19.04 -7.38
C PHE A 129 -3.91 -19.29 -6.08
N GLY A 130 -3.67 -20.57 -5.78
CA GLY A 130 -2.84 -21.02 -4.68
C GLY A 130 -1.43 -21.38 -5.17
N LEU A 131 -0.42 -21.02 -4.39
CA LEU A 131 0.95 -21.46 -4.58
C LEU A 131 1.21 -22.63 -3.62
N THR A 132 1.56 -23.79 -4.17
CA THR A 132 1.89 -25.00 -3.41
C THR A 132 3.27 -25.51 -3.80
N ALA A 133 3.95 -26.19 -2.89
CA ALA A 133 5.20 -26.87 -3.17
C ALA A 133 4.99 -28.38 -2.95
N ASP A 134 5.59 -29.19 -3.81
CA ASP A 134 5.57 -30.67 -3.68
C ASP A 134 6.63 -31.19 -2.69
N ASP A 135 7.48 -30.31 -2.17
CA ASP A 135 8.59 -30.64 -1.29
C ASP A 135 8.36 -30.05 0.11
N ASP A 136 8.36 -30.90 1.14
CA ASP A 136 8.19 -30.52 2.56
C ASP A 136 9.29 -29.55 3.08
N ARG A 137 10.32 -29.28 2.28
CA ARG A 137 11.36 -28.28 2.61
C ARG A 137 10.89 -26.85 2.51
N TYR A 138 9.79 -26.61 1.81
CA TYR A 138 9.21 -25.28 1.62
C TYR A 138 7.94 -25.14 2.45
N ASP A 139 8.05 -24.47 3.58
CA ASP A 139 6.91 -24.19 4.44
C ASP A 139 6.05 -23.03 3.91
N ASP A 140 4.89 -22.84 4.51
CA ASP A 140 3.96 -21.77 4.14
C ASP A 140 4.56 -20.38 4.27
N GLU A 141 5.52 -20.18 5.20
CA GLU A 141 6.17 -18.89 5.41
C GLU A 141 7.13 -18.57 4.27
N PHE A 142 7.87 -19.57 3.82
CA PHE A 142 8.74 -19.44 2.64
C PHE A 142 7.91 -19.14 1.39
N LEU A 143 6.82 -19.89 1.16
CA LEU A 143 5.95 -19.69 0.00
C LEU A 143 5.32 -18.30 -0.01
N ALA A 144 4.86 -17.81 1.13
CA ALA A 144 4.31 -16.46 1.26
C ALA A 144 5.36 -15.39 0.93
N ASN A 145 6.56 -15.52 1.47
CA ASN A 145 7.66 -14.60 1.21
C ASN A 145 8.11 -14.64 -0.26
N TYR A 146 8.22 -15.85 -0.83
CA TYR A 146 8.54 -16.03 -2.25
C TYR A 146 7.49 -15.38 -3.16
N ALA A 147 6.19 -15.56 -2.83
CA ALA A 147 5.09 -14.93 -3.55
C ALA A 147 5.19 -13.40 -3.52
N ASN A 148 5.44 -12.81 -2.35
CA ASN A 148 5.54 -11.37 -2.18
C ASN A 148 6.75 -10.76 -2.89
N ILE A 149 7.89 -11.46 -2.92
CA ILE A 149 9.13 -10.93 -3.51
C ILE A 149 9.18 -11.16 -5.03
N ASN A 150 8.72 -12.33 -5.50
CA ASN A 150 8.90 -12.73 -6.89
C ASN A 150 7.61 -12.73 -7.71
N VAL A 151 6.54 -13.36 -7.19
CA VAL A 151 5.32 -13.60 -7.97
C VAL A 151 4.49 -12.33 -8.10
N VAL A 152 4.19 -11.66 -6.99
CA VAL A 152 3.37 -10.44 -6.98
C VAL A 152 3.96 -9.33 -7.85
N PRO A 153 5.28 -9.00 -7.78
CA PRO A 153 5.86 -7.99 -8.65
C PRO A 153 5.89 -8.41 -10.12
N ALA A 154 6.06 -9.71 -10.41
CA ALA A 154 6.04 -10.19 -11.78
C ALA A 154 4.64 -10.04 -12.41
N ILE A 155 3.59 -10.40 -11.68
CA ILE A 155 2.20 -10.26 -12.14
C ILE A 155 1.80 -8.79 -12.30
N LYS A 156 2.19 -7.91 -11.37
CA LYS A 156 1.90 -6.45 -11.46
C LYS A 156 2.50 -5.78 -12.70
N ARG A 157 3.53 -6.38 -13.32
CA ARG A 157 4.14 -5.86 -14.56
C ARG A 157 3.39 -6.27 -15.83
N VAL A 158 2.46 -7.21 -15.72
CA VAL A 158 1.67 -7.65 -16.88
C VAL A 158 0.68 -6.54 -17.24
N SER A 159 0.63 -6.16 -18.52
CA SER A 159 -0.33 -5.16 -19.01
C SER A 159 -1.76 -5.64 -18.77
N GLY A 160 -2.60 -4.76 -18.24
CA GLY A 160 -4.00 -5.06 -17.91
C GLY A 160 -4.22 -5.55 -16.48
N VAL A 161 -3.16 -5.82 -15.71
CA VAL A 161 -3.30 -6.16 -14.28
C VAL A 161 -3.36 -4.86 -13.47
N GLY A 162 -4.51 -4.60 -12.84
CA GLY A 162 -4.72 -3.42 -11.98
C GLY A 162 -4.12 -3.62 -10.60
N GLU A 163 -4.31 -4.78 -9.99
CA GLU A 163 -3.79 -5.10 -8.66
C GLU A 163 -3.54 -6.60 -8.51
N CYS A 164 -2.51 -6.93 -7.73
CA CYS A 164 -2.21 -8.30 -7.30
C CYS A 164 -1.80 -8.26 -5.84
N GLN A 165 -2.45 -9.07 -5.01
CA GLN A 165 -2.18 -9.15 -3.57
C GLN A 165 -1.98 -10.61 -3.16
N CYS A 166 -1.06 -10.85 -2.23
CA CYS A 166 -0.94 -12.11 -1.53
C CYS A 166 -1.76 -12.04 -0.23
N PHE A 167 -2.66 -13.00 -0.01
CA PHE A 167 -3.48 -13.05 1.21
C PHE A 167 -2.72 -13.59 2.43
N SER A 168 -1.63 -14.30 2.21
CA SER A 168 -0.76 -14.76 3.30
C SER A 168 0.16 -13.61 3.73
N GLN A 169 -0.09 -13.05 4.90
CA GLN A 169 0.70 -11.96 5.50
C GLN A 169 1.71 -12.51 6.51
N LYS A 170 2.51 -13.48 6.07
CA LYS A 170 3.61 -13.98 6.89
C LYS A 170 4.91 -13.39 6.37
N ASP A 171 5.37 -12.33 7.02
CA ASP A 171 6.67 -11.71 6.74
C ASP A 171 7.69 -12.13 7.79
N TYR A 172 8.92 -12.37 7.36
CA TYR A 172 10.01 -12.60 8.30
C TYR A 172 10.25 -11.36 9.15
N THR A 173 10.11 -11.53 10.46
CA THR A 173 10.30 -10.46 11.44
C THR A 173 11.32 -10.88 12.48
N MET A 174 12.15 -9.95 12.91
CA MET A 174 13.06 -10.16 14.03
C MET A 174 12.34 -9.80 15.33
N ARG A 175 12.16 -10.78 16.21
CA ARG A 175 11.56 -10.58 17.55
C ARG A 175 12.67 -10.51 18.58
N LEU A 176 12.70 -9.41 19.33
CA LEU A 176 13.65 -9.20 20.43
C LEU A 176 12.95 -9.53 21.74
N TRP A 177 13.35 -10.63 22.36
CA TRP A 177 12.88 -11.02 23.69
C TRP A 177 13.76 -10.40 24.76
N ILE A 178 13.19 -9.52 25.56
CA ILE A 178 13.89 -8.73 26.54
C ILE A 178 13.64 -9.35 27.92
N ASP A 179 14.70 -9.58 28.71
CA ASP A 179 14.62 -10.05 30.07
C ASP A 179 14.45 -8.85 31.04
N PRO A 180 13.28 -8.71 31.71
CA PRO A 180 13.02 -7.58 32.61
C PRO A 180 13.97 -7.52 33.81
N VAL A 181 14.45 -8.66 34.27
CA VAL A 181 15.35 -8.73 35.43
C VAL A 181 16.71 -8.17 35.07
N LYS A 182 17.23 -8.55 33.92
CA LYS A 182 18.50 -8.02 33.42
C LYS A 182 18.37 -6.54 33.10
N MET A 183 17.27 -6.10 32.51
CA MET A 183 17.01 -4.66 32.25
C MET A 183 17.10 -3.86 33.56
N LYS A 184 16.41 -4.33 34.61
CA LYS A 184 16.44 -3.67 35.89
C LYS A 184 17.85 -3.62 36.48
N SER A 185 18.66 -4.67 36.34
CA SER A 185 20.06 -4.69 36.84
C SER A 185 20.96 -3.69 36.14
N TYR A 186 20.67 -3.36 34.88
CA TYR A 186 21.37 -2.31 34.09
C TYR A 186 20.73 -0.92 34.18
N GLY A 187 19.62 -0.77 34.92
CA GLY A 187 18.92 0.51 35.04
C GLY A 187 18.26 1.00 33.72
N LEU A 188 17.97 0.06 32.81
CA LEU A 188 17.38 0.36 31.50
C LEU A 188 15.87 0.24 31.53
N ILE A 189 15.19 1.08 30.76
CA ILE A 189 13.75 1.01 30.49
C ILE A 189 13.49 0.62 29.03
N PRO A 190 12.31 0.07 28.68
CA PRO A 190 12.01 -0.36 27.32
C PRO A 190 12.20 0.74 26.25
N THR A 191 11.92 1.99 26.61
CA THR A 191 12.10 3.14 25.72
C THR A 191 13.55 3.40 25.34
N ASP A 192 14.52 3.10 26.22
CA ASP A 192 15.93 3.24 25.90
C ASP A 192 16.35 2.27 24.80
N LEU A 193 15.85 1.02 24.88
CA LEU A 193 16.12 0.00 23.86
C LEU A 193 15.51 0.36 22.49
N THR A 194 14.28 0.84 22.50
CA THR A 194 13.63 1.29 21.26
C THR A 194 14.32 2.50 20.66
N GLY A 195 14.79 3.42 21.52
CA GLY A 195 15.59 4.60 21.12
C GLY A 195 16.92 4.20 20.47
N VAL A 196 17.67 3.30 21.10
CA VAL A 196 18.94 2.79 20.58
C VAL A 196 18.73 2.03 19.26
N LEU A 197 17.71 1.18 19.17
CA LEU A 197 17.40 0.49 17.92
C LEU A 197 17.06 1.45 16.80
N ALA A 198 16.26 2.48 17.06
CA ALA A 198 15.90 3.49 16.07
C ALA A 198 17.13 4.29 15.60
N GLN A 199 18.09 4.55 16.50
CA GLN A 199 19.31 5.29 16.16
C GLN A 199 20.39 4.44 15.48
N GLN A 200 20.50 3.16 15.86
CA GLN A 200 21.59 2.28 15.40
C GLN A 200 21.22 1.45 14.17
N ASN A 201 19.92 1.11 14.00
CA ASN A 201 19.45 0.29 12.86
C ASN A 201 19.07 1.16 11.66
N ILE A 202 19.98 2.05 11.25
CA ILE A 202 19.81 2.92 10.09
C ILE A 202 20.96 2.71 9.10
N GLU A 203 20.69 2.86 7.82
CA GLU A 203 21.70 3.00 6.79
C GLU A 203 22.07 4.49 6.69
N ALA A 204 23.28 4.86 7.14
CA ALA A 204 23.78 6.21 7.01
C ALA A 204 24.78 6.30 5.86
N ALA A 205 24.76 7.41 5.15
CA ALA A 205 25.77 7.79 4.17
C ALA A 205 26.76 8.78 4.81
N PRO A 206 27.86 8.31 5.45
CA PRO A 206 28.76 9.17 6.20
C PRO A 206 29.61 10.09 5.32
N GLY A 207 29.48 9.99 3.99
CA GLY A 207 30.23 10.80 3.04
C GLY A 207 31.56 10.20 2.61
N SER A 208 32.39 11.02 1.99
CA SER A 208 33.74 10.67 1.50
C SER A 208 34.77 11.67 2.03
N VAL A 209 36.01 11.23 2.15
CA VAL A 209 37.16 12.06 2.52
C VAL A 209 38.12 12.13 1.34
N GLY A 210 38.69 13.30 1.09
CA GLY A 210 39.62 13.54 0.00
C GLY A 210 39.05 14.26 -1.21
N GLU A 211 37.78 14.70 -1.16
CA GLU A 211 37.10 15.37 -2.29
C GLU A 211 37.72 16.70 -2.70
N ASN A 212 38.40 17.40 -1.77
CA ASN A 212 39.06 18.69 -2.02
C ASN A 212 40.53 18.67 -1.59
N SER A 213 41.21 17.54 -1.64
CA SER A 213 42.63 17.42 -1.32
C SER A 213 43.47 17.22 -2.58
N ASP A 214 44.73 17.71 -2.57
CA ASP A 214 45.70 17.43 -3.66
C ASP A 214 46.07 15.96 -3.81
N ASN A 215 45.47 15.06 -3.02
CA ASN A 215 45.65 13.62 -3.11
C ASN A 215 44.74 13.01 -4.20
N ALA A 216 45.32 12.13 -5.00
CA ALA A 216 44.65 11.43 -6.11
C ALA A 216 43.60 10.42 -5.68
N TYR A 217 43.36 10.21 -4.39
CA TYR A 217 42.46 9.16 -3.86
C TYR A 217 41.37 9.75 -3.00
N GLN A 218 40.11 9.35 -3.30
CA GLN A 218 38.94 9.62 -2.51
C GLN A 218 38.48 8.33 -1.80
N TYR A 219 38.24 8.37 -0.50
CA TYR A 219 37.79 7.24 0.30
C TYR A 219 36.34 7.46 0.70
N THR A 220 35.47 6.52 0.33
CA THR A 220 34.06 6.52 0.74
C THR A 220 33.89 5.68 2.01
N PHE A 221 33.31 6.26 3.05
CA PHE A 221 32.98 5.52 4.25
C PHE A 221 31.71 4.70 4.07
N ARG A 222 31.74 3.45 4.54
CA ARG A 222 30.55 2.60 4.65
C ARG A 222 30.20 2.40 6.10
N TYR A 223 28.98 2.74 6.46
CA TYR A 223 28.40 2.46 7.76
C TYR A 223 27.61 1.16 7.70
N LYS A 224 27.90 0.20 8.58
CA LYS A 224 27.14 -1.06 8.71
C LYS A 224 26.23 -0.95 9.92
N GLY A 225 25.18 -0.16 9.84
CA GLY A 225 24.24 0.01 10.95
C GLY A 225 23.04 -0.92 10.88
N ARG A 226 22.66 -1.37 9.68
CA ARG A 226 21.52 -2.26 9.52
C ARG A 226 21.96 -3.72 9.58
N LEU A 227 21.38 -4.48 10.51
CA LEU A 227 21.57 -5.93 10.58
C LEU A 227 20.93 -6.56 9.33
N LYS A 228 21.77 -7.13 8.48
CA LYS A 228 21.36 -8.02 7.39
C LYS A 228 21.63 -9.42 7.91
N THR A 229 20.62 -10.28 7.92
CA THR A 229 20.65 -11.68 8.38
C THR A 229 22.02 -12.30 8.46
#